data_a23eb50adc95da35f68a28d6f6b2abe0
#
_entry.id   a23eb50adc95da35f68a28d6f6b2abe0
#
_cell.length_a   1.000
_cell.length_b   1.000
_cell.length_c   1.000
_cell.angle_alpha   90.00
_cell.angle_beta   90.00
_cell.angle_gamma   90.00
#
_symmetry.space_group_name_H-M   'P 1'
#
loop_
_entity.id
_entity.type
_entity.pdbx_description
1 polymer ?
#
loop_
_entity_poly.entity_id
_entity_poly.type
_entity_poly.pdbx_seq_one_letter_code
_entity_poly.pdbx_strand_id
1 'polypeptide(L)'
;MTNWLGGMRMTADRLYETDLIGRLVFLANRNANQTVSSGGDTASNAMQWDAVDLDVLGGWKVGQPTRWTAPRAGWWTFQGAVGFNSATGGTVRECCWYVNGGLISMGRSHPINMSGIASGALTVDARSIPRLMAVGDYVELVAGQNSGSPLDTATGSYRPYISITYSGPP
;
A
#
# COMPACT_ATOMS: atom_id res chain seq x y z
N MET A 1 -20.64 6.78 12.33
CA MET A 1 -21.76 7.71 11.98
C MET A 1 -21.53 8.99 12.75
N THR A 2 -21.39 10.10 12.05
CA THR A 2 -21.33 11.41 12.70
C THR A 2 -22.73 11.73 13.19
N ASN A 3 -22.96 11.67 14.51
CA ASN A 3 -24.25 12.02 15.08
C ASN A 3 -24.44 13.54 14.96
N TRP A 4 -25.33 13.95 14.07
CA TRP A 4 -25.75 15.34 13.93
C TRP A 4 -26.66 15.67 15.12
N LEU A 5 -26.17 16.49 16.05
CA LEU A 5 -26.99 17.03 17.11
C LEU A 5 -27.74 18.25 16.59
N GLY A 6 -29.03 18.38 16.93
CA GLY A 6 -29.81 19.56 16.58
C GLY A 6 -29.10 20.84 17.03
N GLY A 7 -28.95 21.82 16.13
CA GLY A 7 -28.24 23.07 16.37
C GLY A 7 -26.77 23.10 16.01
N MET A 8 -26.17 21.99 15.56
CA MET A 8 -24.81 22.00 15.01
C MET A 8 -24.75 22.80 13.71
N ARG A 9 -23.84 23.77 13.63
CA ARG A 9 -23.54 24.45 12.36
C ARG A 9 -22.80 23.50 11.42
N MET A 10 -23.30 23.38 10.21
CA MET A 10 -22.57 22.79 9.09
C MET A 10 -21.47 23.75 8.66
N THR A 11 -20.22 23.39 8.87
CA THR A 11 -19.06 24.12 8.32
C THR A 11 -18.62 23.47 7.01
N ALA A 12 -17.94 24.23 6.15
CA ALA A 12 -17.36 23.69 4.90
C ALA A 12 -16.44 22.52 5.18
N ASP A 13 -15.65 22.57 6.25
CA ASP A 13 -14.74 21.50 6.64
C ASP A 13 -15.47 20.20 7.02
N ARG A 14 -16.59 20.31 7.73
CA ARG A 14 -17.42 19.13 8.10
C ARG A 14 -18.11 18.52 6.87
N LEU A 15 -18.57 19.33 5.94
CA LEU A 15 -19.12 18.87 4.66
C LEU A 15 -18.05 18.12 3.86
N TYR A 16 -16.87 18.71 3.73
CA TYR A 16 -15.75 18.14 3.01
C TYR A 16 -15.28 16.83 3.67
N GLU A 17 -15.24 16.76 5.00
CA GLU A 17 -14.90 15.56 5.73
C GLU A 17 -15.91 14.43 5.51
N THR A 18 -17.20 14.76 5.56
CA THR A 18 -18.27 13.78 5.29
C THR A 18 -18.22 13.28 3.85
N ASP A 19 -17.90 14.15 2.90
CA ASP A 19 -17.76 13.79 1.49
C ASP A 19 -16.57 12.87 1.20
N LEU A 20 -15.53 12.89 2.03
CA LEU A 20 -14.36 12.01 1.89
C LEU A 20 -14.56 10.60 2.47
N ILE A 21 -15.50 10.40 3.41
CA ILE A 21 -15.69 9.09 4.04
C ILE A 21 -16.10 8.05 3.00
N GLY A 22 -15.32 6.97 2.93
CA GLY A 22 -15.52 5.89 1.97
C GLY A 22 -14.98 6.16 0.56
N ARG A 23 -14.40 7.34 0.32
CA ARG A 23 -13.83 7.67 -1.01
C ARG A 23 -12.41 7.15 -1.16
N LEU A 24 -12.13 6.64 -2.35
CA LEU A 24 -10.78 6.40 -2.81
C LEU A 24 -10.05 7.76 -2.93
N VAL A 25 -8.93 7.91 -2.23
CA VAL A 25 -8.17 9.17 -2.21
C VAL A 25 -6.80 9.05 -2.86
N PHE A 26 -6.29 7.84 -2.98
CA PHE A 26 -5.02 7.55 -3.65
C PHE A 26 -5.09 6.23 -4.40
N LEU A 27 -4.60 6.23 -5.64
CA LEU A 27 -4.42 5.06 -6.47
C LEU A 27 -3.14 5.21 -7.27
N ALA A 28 -2.25 4.23 -7.17
CA ALA A 28 -1.01 4.23 -7.92
C ALA A 28 -0.60 2.81 -8.32
N ASN A 29 0.21 2.74 -9.36
CA ASN A 29 0.76 1.52 -9.93
C ASN A 29 2.28 1.63 -10.07
N ARG A 30 2.95 0.49 -10.12
CA ARG A 30 4.33 0.39 -10.57
C ARG A 30 4.35 -0.24 -11.97
N ASN A 31 4.57 0.57 -13.00
CA ASN A 31 4.57 0.11 -14.39
C ASN A 31 5.92 -0.48 -14.82
N ALA A 32 7.03 0.08 -14.33
CA ALA A 32 8.36 -0.46 -14.58
C ALA A 32 8.71 -1.59 -13.58
N ASN A 33 9.58 -2.50 -13.97
CA ASN A 33 10.13 -3.48 -13.03
C ASN A 33 10.84 -2.78 -11.87
N GLN A 34 10.72 -3.36 -10.70
CA GLN A 34 11.51 -2.97 -9.52
C GLN A 34 12.15 -4.21 -8.94
N THR A 35 13.46 -4.15 -8.74
CA THR A 35 14.20 -5.25 -8.13
C THR A 35 13.93 -5.29 -6.63
N VAL A 36 13.52 -6.46 -6.13
CA VAL A 36 13.30 -6.79 -4.73
C VAL A 36 14.45 -7.65 -4.24
N SER A 37 15.18 -7.18 -3.26
CA SER A 37 16.32 -7.93 -2.67
C SER A 37 15.83 -9.19 -1.98
N SER A 38 16.63 -10.26 -2.04
CA SER A 38 16.38 -11.47 -1.25
C SER A 38 16.71 -11.25 0.23
N GLY A 39 15.92 -11.85 1.13
CA GLY A 39 16.13 -11.75 2.58
C GLY A 39 14.87 -11.35 3.36
N GLY A 40 13.71 -11.30 2.71
CA GLY A 40 12.43 -10.99 3.32
C GLY A 40 11.96 -9.55 3.09
N ASP A 41 11.03 -9.10 3.92
CA ASP A 41 10.43 -7.78 3.88
C ASP A 41 11.35 -6.77 4.61
N THR A 42 12.07 -6.00 3.87
CA THR A 42 12.88 -4.88 4.40
C THR A 42 12.39 -3.57 3.83
N ALA A 43 12.53 -2.47 4.57
CA ALA A 43 12.11 -1.14 4.11
C ALA A 43 12.73 -0.73 2.76
N SER A 44 13.91 -1.27 2.42
CA SER A 44 14.55 -1.05 1.12
C SER A 44 13.78 -1.66 -0.06
N ASN A 45 12.88 -2.60 0.20
CA ASN A 45 12.02 -3.24 -0.79
C ASN A 45 10.62 -2.56 -0.89
N ALA A 46 10.48 -1.35 -0.36
CA ALA A 46 9.25 -0.58 -0.53
C ALA A 46 8.99 -0.26 -2.01
N MET A 47 7.73 -0.44 -2.43
CA MET A 47 7.33 -0.20 -3.81
C MET A 47 7.42 1.29 -4.17
N GLN A 48 8.09 1.58 -5.28
CA GLN A 48 8.22 2.93 -5.83
C GLN A 48 7.14 3.15 -6.88
N TRP A 49 6.21 4.04 -6.62
CA TRP A 49 5.12 4.34 -7.53
C TRP A 49 5.59 5.25 -8.65
N ASP A 50 5.42 4.84 -9.90
CA ASP A 50 5.79 5.58 -11.11
C ASP A 50 4.60 5.99 -11.98
N ALA A 51 3.41 5.50 -11.65
CA ALA A 51 2.15 5.88 -12.28
C ALA A 51 1.10 6.14 -11.19
N VAL A 52 0.81 7.41 -10.95
CA VAL A 52 -0.20 7.85 -9.98
C VAL A 52 -1.45 8.24 -10.73
N ASP A 53 -2.49 7.40 -10.61
CA ASP A 53 -3.77 7.60 -11.30
C ASP A 53 -4.67 8.58 -10.52
N LEU A 54 -4.54 8.61 -9.19
CA LEU A 54 -5.32 9.48 -8.31
C LEU A 54 -4.52 9.86 -7.07
N ASP A 55 -4.48 11.14 -6.72
CA ASP A 55 -4.01 11.67 -5.43
C ASP A 55 -4.81 12.91 -5.04
N VAL A 56 -6.03 12.69 -4.55
CA VAL A 56 -7.00 13.75 -4.23
C VAL A 56 -6.47 14.71 -3.17
N LEU A 57 -5.66 14.21 -2.25
CA LEU A 57 -5.22 14.95 -1.07
C LEU A 57 -3.75 15.38 -1.13
N GLY A 58 -3.03 15.05 -2.20
CA GLY A 58 -1.63 15.42 -2.38
C GLY A 58 -0.68 14.75 -1.40
N GLY A 59 -0.99 13.53 -0.97
CA GLY A 59 -0.18 12.76 -0.01
C GLY A 59 1.08 12.15 -0.60
N TRP A 60 1.12 11.95 -1.92
CA TRP A 60 2.30 11.41 -2.60
C TRP A 60 3.22 12.53 -3.12
N LYS A 61 4.52 12.27 -3.14
CA LYS A 61 5.53 13.20 -3.66
C LYS A 61 6.55 12.44 -4.52
N VAL A 62 6.91 13.00 -5.67
CA VAL A 62 7.90 12.42 -6.58
C VAL A 62 9.28 12.21 -5.93
N GLY A 63 9.65 13.07 -4.99
CA GLY A 63 10.91 12.95 -4.23
C GLY A 63 10.89 11.85 -3.15
N GLN A 64 9.74 11.25 -2.87
CA GLN A 64 9.55 10.14 -1.93
C GLN A 64 8.60 9.11 -2.55
N PRO A 65 8.98 8.46 -3.65
CA PRO A 65 8.07 7.70 -4.50
C PRO A 65 7.48 6.45 -3.84
N THR A 66 8.06 5.99 -2.71
CA THR A 66 7.57 4.81 -1.98
C THR A 66 6.40 5.12 -1.04
N ARG A 67 6.20 6.41 -0.71
CA ARG A 67 5.35 6.83 0.42
C ARG A 67 4.10 7.55 -0.04
N TRP A 68 3.01 7.26 0.66
CA TRP A 68 1.88 8.16 0.73
C TRP A 68 1.77 8.68 2.17
N THR A 69 1.76 10.00 2.34
CA THR A 69 1.74 10.68 3.64
C THR A 69 0.34 11.18 3.92
N ALA A 70 -0.21 10.86 5.09
CA ALA A 70 -1.55 11.29 5.49
C ALA A 70 -1.60 12.81 5.70
N PRO A 71 -2.36 13.56 4.89
CA PRO A 71 -2.45 15.02 5.03
C PRO A 71 -3.41 15.45 6.12
N ARG A 72 -4.15 14.51 6.69
CA ARG A 72 -5.07 14.72 7.83
C ARG A 72 -5.11 13.50 8.73
N ALA A 73 -5.44 13.72 10.01
CA ALA A 73 -5.68 12.64 10.96
C ALA A 73 -6.97 11.90 10.62
N GLY A 74 -7.00 10.59 10.86
CA GLY A 74 -8.19 9.77 10.63
C GLY A 74 -7.89 8.30 10.42
N TRP A 75 -8.95 7.55 10.21
CA TRP A 75 -8.88 6.14 9.83
C TRP A 75 -8.73 6.03 8.30
N TRP A 76 -7.80 5.19 7.90
CA TRP A 76 -7.47 4.93 6.50
C TRP A 76 -7.46 3.44 6.25
N THR A 77 -8.05 3.02 5.13
CA THR A 77 -8.00 1.62 4.69
C THR A 77 -7.05 1.48 3.52
N PHE A 78 -6.09 0.56 3.65
CA PHE A 78 -5.09 0.27 2.63
C PHE A 78 -5.43 -1.01 1.90
N GLN A 79 -5.24 -1.02 0.58
CA GLN A 79 -5.29 -2.20 -0.28
C GLN A 79 -4.12 -2.13 -1.25
N GLY A 80 -3.52 -3.26 -1.56
CA GLY A 80 -2.42 -3.31 -2.50
C GLY A 80 -1.92 -4.72 -2.72
N ALA A 81 -1.18 -4.88 -3.79
CA ALA A 81 -0.56 -6.14 -4.17
C ALA A 81 0.79 -5.93 -4.82
N VAL A 82 1.63 -6.95 -4.75
CA VAL A 82 2.90 -7.01 -5.46
C VAL A 82 2.91 -8.22 -6.37
N GLY A 83 3.09 -7.99 -7.67
CA GLY A 83 3.37 -9.05 -8.61
C GLY A 83 4.87 -9.33 -8.67
N PHE A 84 5.25 -10.59 -8.65
CA PHE A 84 6.63 -11.05 -8.81
C PHE A 84 6.77 -11.80 -10.13
N ASN A 85 7.88 -11.58 -10.79
CA ASN A 85 8.27 -12.43 -11.93
C ASN A 85 8.56 -13.87 -11.47
N SER A 86 8.56 -14.81 -12.39
CA SER A 86 8.87 -16.21 -12.09
C SER A 86 10.29 -16.35 -11.56
N ALA A 87 10.45 -17.16 -10.51
CA ALA A 87 11.75 -17.56 -10.00
C ALA A 87 11.63 -18.93 -9.32
N THR A 88 12.65 -19.78 -9.51
CA THR A 88 12.63 -21.16 -9.02
C THR A 88 13.13 -21.31 -7.59
N GLY A 89 13.72 -20.28 -6.99
CA GLY A 89 14.30 -20.34 -5.64
C GLY A 89 13.37 -19.80 -4.56
N GLY A 90 13.64 -20.23 -3.33
CA GLY A 90 12.97 -19.74 -2.12
C GLY A 90 11.57 -20.31 -1.89
N THR A 91 11.02 -19.99 -0.74
CA THR A 91 9.71 -20.46 -0.28
C THR A 91 8.77 -19.31 0.05
N VAL A 92 9.27 -18.07 0.01
CA VAL A 92 8.55 -16.87 0.44
C VAL A 92 8.42 -15.89 -0.70
N ARG A 93 7.21 -15.44 -0.93
CA ARG A 93 6.84 -14.19 -1.61
C ARG A 93 5.83 -13.52 -0.71
N GLU A 94 6.06 -12.29 -0.33
CA GLU A 94 5.20 -11.61 0.63
C GLU A 94 4.97 -10.16 0.28
N CYS A 95 3.89 -9.64 0.83
CA CYS A 95 3.50 -8.26 0.72
C CYS A 95 3.00 -7.79 2.07
N CYS A 96 3.45 -6.64 2.53
CA CYS A 96 3.10 -6.12 3.84
C CYS A 96 3.07 -4.59 3.87
N TRP A 97 2.44 -4.05 4.92
CA TRP A 97 2.36 -2.62 5.16
C TRP A 97 3.40 -2.17 6.17
N TYR A 98 4.06 -1.07 5.86
CA TYR A 98 4.88 -0.31 6.79
C TYR A 98 4.23 1.05 7.03
N VAL A 99 4.14 1.44 8.30
CA VAL A 99 3.72 2.80 8.68
C VAL A 99 4.84 3.42 9.50
N ASN A 100 5.29 4.60 9.08
CA ASN A 100 6.43 5.30 9.69
C ASN A 100 7.69 4.42 9.77
N GLY A 101 7.94 3.58 8.76
CA GLY A 101 9.05 2.65 8.71
C GLY A 101 8.91 1.40 9.58
N GLY A 102 7.78 1.23 10.26
CA GLY A 102 7.48 0.06 11.09
C GLY A 102 6.51 -0.90 10.43
N LEU A 103 6.83 -2.21 10.48
CA LEU A 103 5.96 -3.28 9.98
C LEU A 103 4.64 -3.34 10.74
N ILE A 104 3.54 -3.40 10.01
CA ILE A 104 2.22 -3.73 10.56
C ILE A 104 1.96 -5.23 10.40
N SER A 105 2.09 -5.97 11.50
CA SER A 105 1.98 -7.44 11.48
C SER A 105 0.66 -7.97 10.92
N MET A 106 -0.46 -7.30 11.16
CA MET A 106 -1.78 -7.71 10.67
C MET A 106 -1.96 -7.51 9.15
N GLY A 107 -1.17 -6.62 8.55
CA GLY A 107 -1.23 -6.31 7.12
C GLY A 107 -0.38 -7.24 6.24
N ARG A 108 0.34 -8.18 6.83
CA ARG A 108 1.24 -9.09 6.12
C ARG A 108 0.46 -10.24 5.46
N SER A 109 0.78 -10.51 4.21
CA SER A 109 0.40 -11.73 3.51
C SER A 109 1.65 -12.50 3.11
N HIS A 110 1.66 -13.79 3.41
CA HIS A 110 2.81 -14.67 3.23
C HIS A 110 2.31 -16.05 2.75
N PRO A 111 2.12 -16.23 1.44
CA PRO A 111 1.77 -17.53 0.90
C PRO A 111 2.87 -18.57 1.21
N ILE A 112 2.47 -19.73 1.67
CA ILE A 112 3.37 -20.83 2.00
C ILE A 112 3.62 -21.67 0.74
N ASN A 113 4.85 -22.23 0.61
CA ASN A 113 5.24 -23.16 -0.47
C ASN A 113 5.23 -22.56 -1.88
N MET A 114 6.03 -21.54 -2.08
CA MET A 114 6.26 -20.94 -3.40
C MET A 114 7.40 -21.61 -4.18
N SER A 115 7.94 -22.73 -3.69
CA SER A 115 8.96 -23.49 -4.40
C SER A 115 8.35 -24.09 -5.69
N GLY A 116 8.87 -23.69 -6.84
CA GLY A 116 8.50 -24.30 -8.12
C GLY A 116 7.52 -23.50 -8.97
N ILE A 117 7.31 -22.21 -8.75
CA ILE A 117 6.69 -21.35 -9.76
C ILE A 117 7.75 -21.14 -10.86
N ALA A 118 7.91 -22.17 -11.67
CA ALA A 118 8.88 -22.18 -12.77
C ALA A 118 8.41 -21.38 -14.00
N SER A 119 7.14 -20.99 -14.03
CA SER A 119 6.58 -20.23 -15.16
C SER A 119 5.44 -19.34 -14.71
N GLY A 120 5.41 -18.11 -15.20
CA GLY A 120 4.37 -17.12 -14.96
C GLY A 120 4.70 -16.15 -13.80
N ALA A 121 3.95 -15.06 -13.78
CA ALA A 121 4.01 -14.09 -12.67
C ALA A 121 3.04 -14.52 -11.55
N LEU A 122 3.39 -14.14 -10.32
CA LEU A 122 2.57 -14.36 -9.14
C LEU A 122 2.23 -13.02 -8.51
N THR A 123 0.98 -12.84 -8.14
CA THR A 123 0.55 -11.69 -7.34
C THR A 123 0.30 -12.09 -5.89
N VAL A 124 0.81 -11.30 -4.97
CA VAL A 124 0.59 -11.43 -3.53
C VAL A 124 -0.10 -10.18 -3.03
N ASP A 125 -1.31 -10.32 -2.51
CA ASP A 125 -2.08 -9.23 -1.93
C ASP A 125 -1.63 -8.96 -0.49
N ALA A 126 -1.38 -7.71 -0.13
CA ALA A 126 -1.33 -7.30 1.26
C ALA A 126 -2.75 -7.32 1.86
N ARG A 127 -2.86 -7.74 3.11
CA ARG A 127 -4.17 -7.74 3.77
C ARG A 127 -4.72 -6.32 3.87
N SER A 128 -5.97 -6.14 3.48
CA SER A 128 -6.67 -4.88 3.69
C SER A 128 -6.86 -4.63 5.18
N ILE A 129 -6.39 -3.48 5.66
CA ILE A 129 -6.49 -3.11 7.07
C ILE A 129 -6.91 -1.65 7.24
N PRO A 130 -7.77 -1.34 8.22
CA PRO A 130 -7.97 0.01 8.68
C PRO A 130 -6.82 0.42 9.64
N ARG A 131 -6.34 1.63 9.51
CA ARG A 131 -5.31 2.20 10.37
C ARG A 131 -5.61 3.64 10.75
N LEU A 132 -5.53 3.94 12.04
CA LEU A 132 -5.53 5.32 12.51
C LEU A 132 -4.16 5.94 12.22
N MET A 133 -4.15 7.08 11.53
CA MET A 133 -2.94 7.84 11.22
C MET A 133 -3.10 9.29 11.69
N ALA A 134 -2.03 9.86 12.21
CA ALA A 134 -1.91 11.30 12.46
C ALA A 134 -1.52 12.03 11.16
N VAL A 135 -1.63 13.35 11.17
CA VAL A 135 -1.08 14.19 10.08
C VAL A 135 0.43 13.97 10.01
N GLY A 136 0.93 13.68 8.80
CA GLY A 136 2.35 13.45 8.55
C GLY A 136 2.79 11.99 8.70
N ASP A 137 1.96 11.09 9.25
CA ASP A 137 2.24 9.65 9.18
C ASP A 137 2.24 9.19 7.72
N TYR A 138 3.10 8.24 7.39
CA TYR A 138 3.17 7.71 6.04
C TYR A 138 3.04 6.19 5.99
N VAL A 139 2.53 5.70 4.87
CA VAL A 139 2.40 4.27 4.58
C VAL A 139 3.21 3.89 3.35
N GLU A 140 3.79 2.70 3.40
CA GLU A 140 4.52 2.07 2.30
C GLU A 140 4.03 0.63 2.13
N LEU A 141 3.92 0.18 0.87
CA LEU A 141 3.73 -1.23 0.54
C LEU A 141 5.12 -1.84 0.32
N VAL A 142 5.45 -2.88 1.07
CA VAL A 142 6.76 -3.50 1.06
C VAL A 142 6.66 -4.92 0.53
N ALA A 143 7.51 -5.23 -0.43
CA ALA A 143 7.67 -6.58 -0.97
C ALA A 143 8.73 -7.37 -0.20
N GLY A 144 8.53 -8.67 -0.06
CA GLY A 144 9.53 -9.58 0.51
C GLY A 144 9.67 -10.86 -0.29
N GLN A 145 10.88 -11.38 -0.35
CA GLN A 145 11.16 -12.66 -1.02
C GLN A 145 12.47 -13.28 -0.50
N ASN A 146 12.62 -14.60 -0.64
CA ASN A 146 13.81 -15.32 -0.17
C ASN A 146 14.38 -16.30 -1.22
N SER A 147 14.35 -15.93 -2.50
CA SER A 147 14.84 -16.80 -3.58
C SER A 147 16.35 -17.02 -3.60
N GLY A 148 17.10 -16.29 -2.78
CA GLY A 148 18.56 -16.32 -2.75
C GLY A 148 19.22 -15.35 -3.72
N SER A 149 18.44 -14.71 -4.61
CA SER A 149 18.90 -13.71 -5.57
C SER A 149 17.87 -12.57 -5.65
N PRO A 150 18.26 -11.38 -6.11
CA PRO A 150 17.29 -10.33 -6.42
C PRO A 150 16.24 -10.79 -7.43
N LEU A 151 15.01 -10.39 -7.25
CA LEU A 151 13.88 -10.77 -8.10
C LEU A 151 13.11 -9.51 -8.50
N ASP A 152 12.83 -9.36 -9.79
CA ASP A 152 12.06 -8.24 -10.29
C ASP A 152 10.57 -8.42 -10.06
N THR A 153 9.89 -7.31 -9.80
CA THR A 153 8.43 -7.27 -9.83
C THR A 153 7.92 -7.48 -11.25
N ALA A 154 6.72 -8.01 -11.35
CA ALA A 154 6.04 -8.19 -12.62
C ALA A 154 5.48 -6.85 -13.14
N THR A 155 5.19 -6.83 -14.44
CA THR A 155 4.56 -5.69 -15.14
C THR A 155 3.23 -6.10 -15.77
N GLY A 156 2.61 -5.22 -16.53
CA GLY A 156 1.35 -5.48 -17.23
C GLY A 156 0.21 -5.80 -16.27
N SER A 157 -0.46 -6.92 -16.46
CA SER A 157 -1.62 -7.33 -15.66
C SER A 157 -1.27 -7.72 -14.22
N TYR A 158 0.01 -7.97 -13.95
CA TYR A 158 0.51 -8.38 -12.63
C TYR A 158 1.30 -7.27 -11.92
N ARG A 159 1.27 -6.05 -12.47
CA ARG A 159 2.01 -4.92 -11.88
C ARG A 159 1.58 -4.64 -10.44
N PRO A 160 2.50 -4.22 -9.57
CA PRO A 160 2.16 -3.78 -8.22
C PRO A 160 1.20 -2.58 -8.24
N TYR A 161 0.30 -2.54 -7.27
CA TYR A 161 -0.60 -1.41 -7.09
C TYR A 161 -0.83 -1.11 -5.60
N ILE A 162 -1.29 0.10 -5.33
CA ILE A 162 -1.76 0.55 -4.03
C ILE A 162 -3.03 1.39 -4.21
N SER A 163 -3.97 1.21 -3.30
CA SER A 163 -5.11 2.11 -3.16
C SER A 163 -5.35 2.45 -1.69
N ILE A 164 -5.78 3.68 -1.43
CA ILE A 164 -6.05 4.19 -0.10
C ILE A 164 -7.42 4.85 -0.08
N THR A 165 -8.22 4.45 0.91
CA THR A 165 -9.56 4.99 1.15
C THR A 165 -9.60 5.69 2.51
N TYR A 166 -10.22 6.87 2.58
CA TYR A 166 -10.48 7.54 3.86
C TYR A 166 -11.71 6.91 4.51
N SER A 167 -11.54 6.34 5.71
CA SER A 167 -12.61 5.63 6.42
C SER A 167 -13.32 6.50 7.46
N GLY A 168 -12.76 7.66 7.80
CA GLY A 168 -13.41 8.62 8.71
C GLY A 168 -12.46 9.29 9.70
N PRO A 169 -12.95 10.27 10.47
CA PRO A 169 -12.18 10.95 11.50
C PRO A 169 -11.76 10.00 12.63
N PRO A 170 -10.79 10.43 13.48
CA PRO A 170 -10.33 9.67 14.64
C PRO A 170 -11.45 9.34 15.62
#